data_faac0512147c3392439e92f17fef9d1b
#
_entry.id   faac0512147c3392439e92f17fef9d1b
#
_cell.length_a   1.000
_cell.length_b   1.000
_cell.length_c   1.000
_cell.angle_alpha   90.00
_cell.angle_beta   90.00
_cell.angle_gamma   90.00
#
_symmetry.space_group_name_H-M   'P 1'
#
loop_
_entity.id
_entity.type
_entity.pdbx_description
1 polymer ?
#
loop_
_entity_poly.entity_id
_entity_poly.type
_entity_poly.pdbx_seq_one_letter_code
_entity_poly.pdbx_strand_id
1 'polypeptide(L)'
;MQSRAFIGVPPVYTGVIFLFSWIYLLFYAQTAGIEAAAPVSLMSGSYTISAFVMCATLVAIAFLPFDRVRFLTSVSVKIASPLLMTVGTVILMADIPDSLVFVSVGIGGVLTGLGSGVAAQQWAMAYRRVGLSVAISSFP
;
A
#
# COMPACT_ATOMS: atom_id res chain seq x y z
N MET A 1 -23.05 -15.14 34.63
CA MET A 1 -22.32 -15.67 33.43
C MET A 1 -21.94 -14.49 32.58
N GLN A 2 -20.72 -13.96 32.72
CA GLN A 2 -20.22 -12.88 31.83
C GLN A 2 -19.79 -13.51 30.52
N SER A 3 -20.55 -13.24 29.44
CA SER A 3 -20.16 -13.53 28.08
C SER A 3 -18.87 -12.77 27.82
N ARG A 4 -17.73 -13.48 27.68
CA ARG A 4 -16.48 -12.90 27.19
C ARG A 4 -16.74 -12.41 25.76
N ALA A 5 -16.95 -11.12 25.63
CA ALA A 5 -16.95 -10.48 24.32
C ALA A 5 -15.59 -10.80 23.67
N PHE A 6 -15.63 -11.63 22.67
CA PHE A 6 -14.49 -11.87 21.78
C PHE A 6 -14.16 -10.50 21.19
N ILE A 7 -13.07 -9.90 21.64
CA ILE A 7 -12.55 -8.65 21.06
C ILE A 7 -11.99 -9.05 19.70
N GLY A 8 -12.89 -9.18 18.73
CA GLY A 8 -12.50 -9.36 17.34
C GLY A 8 -11.71 -8.15 16.92
N VAL A 9 -10.48 -8.36 16.47
CA VAL A 9 -9.67 -7.28 15.86
C VAL A 9 -10.51 -6.65 14.75
N PRO A 10 -10.82 -5.35 14.82
CA PRO A 10 -11.64 -4.72 13.78
C PRO A 10 -11.02 -4.96 12.40
N PRO A 11 -11.83 -5.24 11.35
CA PRO A 11 -11.33 -5.52 9.99
C PRO A 11 -10.37 -4.45 9.45
N VAL A 12 -10.45 -3.25 9.99
CA VAL A 12 -9.53 -2.13 9.72
C VAL A 12 -8.07 -2.52 10.03
N TYR A 13 -7.80 -3.23 11.11
CA TYR A 13 -6.43 -3.62 11.46
C TYR A 13 -5.87 -4.72 10.57
N THR A 14 -6.73 -5.59 10.03
CA THR A 14 -6.33 -6.68 9.14
C THR A 14 -5.64 -6.15 7.88
N GLY A 15 -6.15 -5.09 7.29
CA GLY A 15 -5.54 -4.53 6.08
C GLY A 15 -4.20 -3.84 6.33
N VAL A 16 -4.01 -3.24 7.51
CA VAL A 16 -2.70 -2.68 7.88
C VAL A 16 -1.67 -3.78 8.05
N ILE A 17 -2.05 -4.88 8.69
CA ILE A 17 -1.19 -6.06 8.82
C ILE A 17 -0.82 -6.59 7.42
N PHE A 18 -1.79 -6.67 6.50
CA PHE A 18 -1.54 -7.06 5.11
C PHE A 18 -0.58 -6.12 4.39
N LEU A 19 -0.76 -4.80 4.53
CA LEU A 19 0.10 -3.81 3.90
C LEU A 19 1.54 -3.90 4.43
N PHE A 20 1.71 -3.98 5.76
CA PHE A 20 3.03 -4.12 6.36
C PHE A 20 3.66 -5.48 6.05
N SER A 21 2.90 -6.57 6.04
CA SER A 21 3.41 -7.88 5.65
C SER A 21 3.87 -7.88 4.19
N TRP A 22 3.14 -7.22 3.29
CA TRP A 22 3.50 -7.09 1.89
C TRP A 22 4.78 -6.25 1.70
N ILE A 23 4.89 -5.11 2.39
CA ILE A 23 6.11 -4.30 2.42
C ILE A 23 7.27 -5.12 2.97
N TYR A 24 7.07 -5.84 4.06
CA TYR A 24 8.07 -6.69 4.67
C TYR A 24 8.52 -7.81 3.72
N LEU A 25 7.61 -8.49 3.05
CA LEU A 25 7.93 -9.52 2.05
C LEU A 25 8.74 -8.95 0.90
N LEU A 26 8.42 -7.77 0.39
CA LEU A 26 9.21 -7.10 -0.64
C LEU A 26 10.64 -6.78 -0.17
N PHE A 27 10.83 -6.40 1.10
CA PHE A 27 12.14 -6.11 1.65
C PHE A 27 12.96 -7.37 1.92
N TYR A 28 12.36 -8.40 2.50
CA TYR A 28 13.06 -9.55 3.04
C TYR A 28 13.11 -10.74 2.09
N ALA A 29 12.24 -10.81 1.09
CA ALA A 29 12.36 -11.82 0.04
C ALA A 29 13.71 -11.73 -0.68
N GLN A 30 14.27 -10.52 -0.77
CA GLN A 30 15.59 -10.29 -1.34
C GLN A 30 16.74 -10.79 -0.44
N THR A 31 16.58 -10.72 0.89
CA THR A 31 17.60 -11.14 1.85
C THR A 31 17.52 -12.64 2.19
N ALA A 32 16.39 -13.29 1.92
CA ALA A 32 16.14 -14.70 2.23
C ALA A 32 16.69 -15.69 1.19
N GLY A 33 17.52 -15.21 0.23
CA GLY A 33 18.16 -16.10 -0.76
C GLY A 33 17.20 -16.73 -1.77
N ILE A 34 15.96 -16.21 -1.88
CA ILE A 34 15.13 -16.48 -3.04
C ILE A 34 15.82 -15.72 -4.17
N GLU A 35 16.66 -16.43 -4.92
CA GLU A 35 17.26 -15.95 -6.17
C GLU A 35 16.09 -15.63 -7.12
N ALA A 36 15.55 -14.43 -6.96
CA ALA A 36 14.63 -13.89 -7.95
C ALA A 36 15.42 -13.75 -9.26
N ALA A 37 14.78 -14.06 -10.36
CA ALA A 37 15.36 -14.00 -11.70
C ALA A 37 15.96 -12.64 -12.09
N ALA A 38 15.77 -11.59 -11.26
CA ALA A 38 16.29 -10.25 -11.48
C ALA A 38 17.47 -9.93 -10.55
N PRO A 39 18.52 -9.27 -11.03
CA PRO A 39 19.64 -8.84 -10.22
C PRO A 39 19.18 -7.90 -9.08
N VAL A 40 19.75 -8.09 -7.88
CA VAL A 40 19.40 -7.37 -6.63
C VAL A 40 19.40 -5.84 -6.81
N SER A 41 20.26 -5.31 -7.68
CA SER A 41 20.33 -3.87 -8.01
C SER A 41 19.05 -3.34 -8.67
N LEU A 42 18.38 -4.13 -9.49
CA LEU A 42 17.16 -3.73 -10.19
C LEU A 42 15.94 -3.75 -9.25
N MET A 43 15.87 -4.73 -8.36
CA MET A 43 14.79 -4.79 -7.36
C MET A 43 14.92 -3.66 -6.34
N SER A 44 16.15 -3.31 -5.90
CA SER A 44 16.36 -2.15 -5.02
C SER A 44 16.00 -0.83 -5.72
N GLY A 45 16.23 -0.73 -7.02
CA GLY A 45 15.83 0.43 -7.84
C GLY A 45 14.31 0.61 -7.89
N SER A 46 13.56 -0.46 -8.16
CA SER A 46 12.08 -0.41 -8.20
C SER A 46 11.49 -0.02 -6.84
N TYR A 47 12.07 -0.52 -5.77
CA TYR A 47 11.67 -0.17 -4.41
C TYR A 47 11.90 1.31 -4.12
N THR A 48 13.06 1.85 -4.46
CA THR A 48 13.38 3.27 -4.27
C THR A 48 12.41 4.16 -5.05
N ILE A 49 12.11 3.81 -6.29
CA ILE A 49 11.12 4.52 -7.12
C ILE A 49 9.73 4.44 -6.47
N SER A 50 9.31 3.26 -6.03
CA SER A 50 8.02 3.06 -5.38
C SER A 50 7.88 3.88 -4.10
N ALA A 51 8.91 3.90 -3.25
CA ALA A 51 8.92 4.69 -2.01
C ALA A 51 8.84 6.20 -2.30
N PHE A 52 9.61 6.68 -3.29
CA PHE A 52 9.58 8.07 -3.70
C PHE A 52 8.22 8.48 -4.25
N VAL A 53 7.63 7.66 -5.14
CA VAL A 53 6.29 7.91 -5.71
C VAL A 53 5.21 7.84 -4.62
N MET A 54 5.30 6.92 -3.67
CA MET A 54 4.40 6.86 -2.52
C MET A 54 4.45 8.17 -1.71
N CYS A 55 5.64 8.65 -1.36
CA CYS A 55 5.82 9.91 -0.64
C CYS A 55 5.25 11.09 -1.44
N ALA A 56 5.56 11.19 -2.74
CA ALA A 56 5.03 12.23 -3.61
C ALA A 56 3.50 12.19 -3.70
N THR A 57 2.91 11.00 -3.75
CA THR A 57 1.45 10.80 -3.76
C THR A 57 0.82 11.30 -2.46
N LEU A 58 1.40 10.96 -1.30
CA LEU A 58 0.90 11.41 0.00
C LEU A 58 1.00 12.93 0.13
N VAL A 59 2.11 13.54 -0.31
CA VAL A 59 2.29 14.99 -0.33
C VAL A 59 1.26 15.64 -1.26
N ALA A 60 1.07 15.12 -2.47
CA ALA A 60 0.06 15.64 -3.40
C ALA A 60 -1.35 15.58 -2.81
N ILE A 61 -1.72 14.48 -2.15
CA ILE A 61 -3.01 14.34 -1.47
C ILE A 61 -3.16 15.34 -0.33
N ALA A 62 -2.08 15.64 0.41
CA ALA A 62 -2.11 16.60 1.52
C ALA A 62 -2.44 18.04 1.06
N PHE A 63 -2.10 18.40 -0.18
CA PHE A 63 -2.44 19.70 -0.78
C PHE A 63 -3.82 19.73 -1.45
N LEU A 64 -4.53 18.59 -1.55
CA LEU A 64 -5.87 18.56 -2.13
C LEU A 64 -6.91 19.16 -1.18
N PRO A 65 -7.88 19.95 -1.69
CA PRO A 65 -9.01 20.41 -0.90
C PRO A 65 -9.82 19.20 -0.39
N PHE A 66 -10.36 19.36 0.83
CA PHE A 66 -11.04 18.30 1.57
C PHE A 66 -12.14 17.57 0.76
N ASP A 67 -12.89 18.31 -0.06
CA ASP A 67 -13.93 17.74 -0.92
C ASP A 67 -13.39 16.75 -1.94
N ARG A 68 -12.20 16.99 -2.49
CA ARG A 68 -11.54 16.08 -3.42
C ARG A 68 -10.93 14.85 -2.72
N VAL A 69 -10.46 15.02 -1.49
CA VAL A 69 -9.96 13.88 -0.70
C VAL A 69 -11.08 12.87 -0.42
N ARG A 70 -12.33 13.31 -0.33
CA ARG A 70 -13.50 12.43 -0.16
C ARG A 70 -13.66 11.45 -1.33
N PHE A 71 -13.25 11.81 -2.54
CA PHE A 71 -13.25 10.90 -3.69
C PHE A 71 -12.37 9.66 -3.46
N LEU A 72 -11.28 9.78 -2.72
CA LEU A 72 -10.39 8.66 -2.39
C LEU A 72 -11.09 7.57 -1.56
N THR A 73 -12.21 7.87 -0.92
CA THR A 73 -13.03 6.89 -0.19
C THR A 73 -14.04 6.16 -1.06
N SER A 74 -14.14 6.49 -2.34
CA SER A 74 -15.04 5.84 -3.27
C SER A 74 -14.69 4.35 -3.46
N VAL A 75 -15.69 3.52 -3.76
CA VAL A 75 -15.50 2.08 -3.99
C VAL A 75 -14.53 1.83 -5.14
N SER A 76 -14.62 2.62 -6.21
CA SER A 76 -13.74 2.51 -7.37
C SER A 76 -12.27 2.69 -7.00
N VAL A 77 -11.93 3.69 -6.19
CA VAL A 77 -10.55 3.94 -5.76
C VAL A 77 -10.06 2.88 -4.78
N LYS A 78 -10.95 2.33 -3.94
CA LYS A 78 -10.62 1.21 -3.04
C LYS A 78 -10.24 -0.05 -3.79
N ILE A 79 -10.85 -0.30 -4.94
CA ILE A 79 -10.53 -1.43 -5.81
C ILE A 79 -9.30 -1.12 -6.67
N ALA A 80 -9.20 0.10 -7.20
CA ALA A 80 -8.09 0.50 -8.07
C ALA A 80 -6.73 0.48 -7.36
N SER A 81 -6.68 0.86 -6.08
CA SER A 81 -5.44 0.89 -5.30
C SER A 81 -4.75 -0.49 -5.22
N PRO A 82 -5.37 -1.58 -4.75
CA PRO A 82 -4.74 -2.89 -4.75
C PRO A 82 -4.49 -3.45 -6.16
N LEU A 83 -5.34 -3.11 -7.14
CA LEU A 83 -5.10 -3.51 -8.53
C LEU A 83 -3.82 -2.88 -9.08
N LEU A 84 -3.59 -1.58 -8.85
CA LEU A 84 -2.34 -0.92 -9.25
C LEU A 84 -1.12 -1.57 -8.61
N MET A 85 -1.20 -1.90 -7.33
CA MET A 85 -0.12 -2.61 -6.63
C MET A 85 0.15 -3.99 -7.24
N THR A 86 -0.92 -4.76 -7.50
CA THR A 86 -0.82 -6.10 -8.08
C THR A 86 -0.22 -6.05 -9.50
N VAL A 87 -0.73 -5.17 -10.36
CA VAL A 87 -0.23 -5.00 -11.72
C VAL A 87 1.23 -4.56 -11.71
N GLY A 88 1.59 -3.60 -10.86
CA GLY A 88 2.97 -3.15 -10.71
C GLY A 88 3.90 -4.29 -10.27
N THR A 89 3.46 -5.13 -9.31
CA THR A 89 4.23 -6.29 -8.85
C THR A 89 4.37 -7.35 -9.95
N VAL A 90 3.31 -7.64 -10.69
CA VAL A 90 3.35 -8.60 -11.82
C VAL A 90 4.33 -8.13 -12.91
N ILE A 91 4.34 -6.84 -13.23
CA ILE A 91 5.31 -6.27 -14.19
C ILE A 91 6.75 -6.45 -13.69
N LEU A 92 7.00 -6.28 -12.39
CA LEU A 92 8.33 -6.44 -11.80
C LEU A 92 8.79 -7.91 -11.76
N MET A 93 7.85 -8.85 -11.69
CA MET A 93 8.13 -10.29 -11.66
C MET A 93 8.15 -10.94 -13.05
N ALA A 94 7.72 -10.22 -14.08
CA ALA A 94 7.70 -10.73 -15.44
C ALA A 94 9.13 -10.92 -15.96
N ASP A 95 9.36 -12.03 -16.67
CA ASP A 95 10.61 -12.29 -17.37
C ASP A 95 10.64 -11.43 -18.64
N ILE A 96 11.35 -10.31 -18.56
CA ILE A 96 11.39 -9.28 -19.60
C ILE A 96 12.82 -9.19 -20.19
N PRO A 97 12.96 -9.01 -21.50
CA PRO A 97 14.27 -8.83 -22.14
C PRO A 97 15.06 -7.67 -21.48
N ASP A 98 16.38 -7.84 -21.37
CA ASP A 98 17.29 -6.90 -20.73
C ASP A 98 17.13 -5.45 -21.24
N SER A 99 16.81 -5.27 -22.52
CA SER A 99 16.57 -3.96 -23.13
C SER A 99 15.37 -3.20 -22.53
N LEU A 100 14.41 -3.88 -21.94
CA LEU A 100 13.17 -3.31 -21.38
C LEU A 100 13.12 -3.34 -19.85
N VAL A 101 14.12 -3.91 -19.19
CA VAL A 101 14.17 -4.08 -17.74
C VAL A 101 14.04 -2.73 -17.01
N PHE A 102 14.76 -1.70 -17.46
CA PHE A 102 14.66 -0.36 -16.84
C PHE A 102 13.26 0.24 -16.95
N VAL A 103 12.58 0.00 -18.07
CA VAL A 103 11.22 0.49 -18.31
C VAL A 103 10.24 -0.24 -17.38
N SER A 104 10.38 -1.55 -17.25
CA SER A 104 9.53 -2.36 -16.36
C SER A 104 9.72 -1.99 -14.90
N VAL A 105 10.97 -1.80 -14.45
CA VAL A 105 11.31 -1.34 -13.10
C VAL A 105 10.70 0.04 -12.83
N GLY A 106 10.78 0.95 -13.78
CA GLY A 106 10.19 2.29 -13.67
C GLY A 106 8.66 2.23 -13.57
N ILE A 107 8.01 1.56 -14.51
CA ILE A 107 6.54 1.45 -14.56
C ILE A 107 6.01 0.69 -13.33
N GLY A 108 6.60 -0.48 -13.02
CA GLY A 108 6.20 -1.29 -11.88
C GLY A 108 6.36 -0.54 -10.56
N GLY A 109 7.49 0.17 -10.37
CA GLY A 109 7.75 0.99 -9.20
C GLY A 109 6.75 2.15 -9.06
N VAL A 110 6.42 2.84 -10.15
CA VAL A 110 5.43 3.93 -10.16
C VAL A 110 4.03 3.41 -9.81
N LEU A 111 3.57 2.34 -10.46
CA LEU A 111 2.24 1.77 -10.19
C LEU A 111 2.10 1.29 -8.75
N THR A 112 3.13 0.60 -8.25
CA THR A 112 3.17 0.11 -6.87
C THR A 112 3.19 1.27 -5.87
N GLY A 113 3.98 2.31 -6.14
CA GLY A 113 4.08 3.50 -5.29
C GLY A 113 2.78 4.30 -5.22
N LEU A 114 2.12 4.53 -6.38
CA LEU A 114 0.80 5.18 -6.45
C LEU A 114 -0.26 4.38 -5.67
N GLY A 115 -0.34 3.07 -5.93
CA GLY A 115 -1.28 2.19 -5.24
C GLY A 115 -1.06 2.21 -3.73
N SER A 116 0.18 2.10 -3.27
CA SER A 116 0.55 2.12 -1.85
C SER A 116 0.23 3.46 -1.18
N GLY A 117 0.51 4.59 -1.85
CA GLY A 117 0.21 5.92 -1.32
C GLY A 117 -1.29 6.15 -1.13
N VAL A 118 -2.10 5.75 -2.12
CA VAL A 118 -3.57 5.82 -2.03
C VAL A 118 -4.10 4.88 -0.94
N ALA A 119 -3.60 3.65 -0.86
CA ALA A 119 -3.98 2.69 0.18
C ALA A 119 -3.66 3.23 1.58
N ALA A 120 -2.46 3.76 1.81
CA ALA A 120 -2.06 4.34 3.08
C ALA A 120 -3.00 5.48 3.51
N GLN A 121 -3.38 6.36 2.58
CA GLN A 121 -4.33 7.44 2.86
C GLN A 121 -5.73 6.92 3.20
N GLN A 122 -6.22 5.90 2.51
CA GLN A 122 -7.52 5.27 2.83
C GLN A 122 -7.53 4.69 4.24
N TRP A 123 -6.43 4.04 4.65
CA TRP A 123 -6.26 3.51 5.99
C TRP A 123 -6.22 4.61 7.04
N ALA A 124 -5.47 5.69 6.80
CA ALA A 124 -5.43 6.84 7.70
C ALA A 124 -6.82 7.42 7.94
N MET A 125 -7.64 7.55 6.88
CA MET A 125 -9.03 8.01 7.01
C MET A 125 -9.93 7.01 7.75
N ALA A 126 -9.75 5.71 7.55
CA ALA A 126 -10.49 4.67 8.27
C ALA A 126 -10.17 4.69 9.77
N TYR A 127 -8.89 4.81 10.14
CA TYR A 127 -8.46 4.94 11.53
C TYR A 127 -9.05 6.16 12.22
N ARG A 128 -9.04 7.32 11.55
CA ARG A 128 -9.63 8.53 12.10
C ARG A 128 -11.10 8.36 12.46
N ARG A 129 -11.86 7.63 11.64
CA ARG A 129 -13.28 7.35 11.92
C ARG A 129 -13.48 6.42 13.12
N VAL A 130 -12.68 5.37 13.25
CA VAL A 130 -12.74 4.42 14.37
C VAL A 130 -12.32 5.11 15.67
N GLY A 131 -11.24 5.88 15.67
CA GLY A 131 -10.79 6.64 16.84
C GLY A 131 -11.83 7.62 17.37
N LEU A 132 -12.55 8.31 16.47
CA LEU A 132 -13.65 9.21 16.85
C LEU A 132 -14.84 8.46 17.48
N SER A 133 -15.23 7.31 16.93
CA SER A 133 -16.35 6.52 17.47
C SER A 133 -16.04 5.96 18.88
N VAL A 134 -14.81 5.51 19.10
CA VAL A 134 -14.37 5.05 20.42
C VAL A 134 -14.29 6.22 21.42
N ALA A 135 -13.79 7.36 21.02
CA ALA A 135 -13.74 8.55 21.87
C ALA A 135 -15.16 9.02 22.27
N ILE A 136 -16.12 9.03 21.35
CA ILE A 136 -17.50 9.42 21.63
C ILE A 136 -18.20 8.42 22.56
N SER A 137 -17.93 7.12 22.42
CA SER A 137 -18.54 6.08 23.25
C SER A 137 -17.94 5.97 24.67
N SER A 138 -16.79 6.58 24.90
CA SER A 138 -16.11 6.58 26.22
C SER A 138 -16.44 7.79 27.11
N PHE A 139 -17.24 8.74 26.62
CA PHE A 139 -17.79 9.83 27.45
C PHE A 139 -19.14 9.39 28.02
N PRO A 140 -19.30 9.40 29.36
CA PRO A 140 -20.56 9.09 30.03
C PRO A 140 -21.64 10.13 29.76
#